data_86bab733434d63a4b8dc5d6efcbe0ed3
#
_entry.id   86bab733434d63a4b8dc5d6efcbe0ed3
#
_cell.length_a   1.000
_cell.length_b   1.000
_cell.length_c   1.000
_cell.angle_alpha   90.00
_cell.angle_beta   90.00
_cell.angle_gamma   90.00
#
_symmetry.space_group_name_H-M   'P 1'
#
loop_
_entity.id
_entity.type
_entity.pdbx_description
1 polymer ?
#
loop_
_entity_poly.entity_id
_entity_poly.type
_entity_poly.pdbx_seq_one_letter_code
_entity_poly.pdbx_strand_id
1 'polypeptide(L)'
;EYAAGNNVVMGTAPTMLLAYASDYAISPETDTAIAMTTAELYLQSKGVGTCWAGYFKRMCNAVPEIKELLPKIPRAHSFYGAFMMGYPKDEEYLHIPDRIKRADIKWVQILD
;
A
#
# COMPACT_ATOMS: atom_id res chain seq x y z
N GLU A 1 -12.36 -16.20 -13.78
CA GLU A 1 -11.31 -15.21 -14.11
C GLU A 1 -9.93 -15.67 -13.67
N TYR A 2 -9.79 -16.16 -12.45
CA TYR A 2 -8.52 -16.66 -11.93
C TYR A 2 -8.01 -17.87 -12.73
N ALA A 3 -8.91 -18.80 -13.07
CA ALA A 3 -8.58 -19.98 -13.88
C ALA A 3 -8.14 -19.63 -15.32
N ALA A 4 -8.50 -18.45 -15.81
CA ALA A 4 -8.05 -17.93 -17.10
C ALA A 4 -6.74 -17.14 -17.02
N GLY A 5 -6.06 -17.14 -15.87
CA GLY A 5 -4.82 -16.43 -15.65
C GLY A 5 -4.98 -14.95 -15.28
N ASN A 6 -6.22 -14.50 -15.05
CA ASN A 6 -6.49 -13.13 -14.63
C ASN A 6 -6.39 -12.99 -13.12
N ASN A 7 -5.39 -12.29 -12.65
CA ASN A 7 -5.23 -11.99 -11.23
C ASN A 7 -5.95 -10.67 -10.91
N VAL A 8 -7.17 -10.77 -10.41
CA VAL A 8 -7.99 -9.60 -10.10
C VAL A 8 -7.52 -8.83 -8.87
N VAL A 9 -6.69 -9.45 -8.03
CA VAL A 9 -6.15 -8.84 -6.81
C VAL A 9 -4.85 -8.10 -7.08
N MET A 10 -3.93 -8.74 -7.79
CA MET A 10 -2.56 -8.26 -8.00
C MET A 10 -2.31 -7.74 -9.41
N GLY A 11 -3.21 -8.06 -10.35
CA GLY A 11 -2.99 -7.71 -11.74
C GLY A 11 -1.72 -8.34 -12.29
N THR A 12 -0.95 -7.53 -13.00
CA THR A 12 0.34 -7.93 -13.60
C THR A 12 1.54 -7.28 -12.90
N ALA A 13 1.36 -6.80 -11.67
CA ALA A 13 2.43 -6.16 -10.92
C ALA A 13 3.59 -7.13 -10.67
N PRO A 14 4.82 -6.77 -11.09
CA PRO A 14 5.97 -7.66 -10.97
C PRO A 14 6.58 -7.69 -9.57
N THR A 15 6.27 -6.72 -8.74
CA THR A 15 6.93 -6.53 -7.45
C THR A 15 5.94 -6.01 -6.43
N MET A 16 6.14 -6.41 -5.18
CA MET A 16 5.42 -5.88 -4.04
C MET A 16 6.38 -5.36 -2.99
N LEU A 17 5.98 -4.30 -2.34
CA LEU A 17 6.62 -3.81 -1.12
C LEU A 17 5.71 -4.16 0.05
N LEU A 18 6.27 -4.85 1.03
CA LEU A 18 5.59 -5.23 2.26
C LEU A 18 6.27 -4.52 3.43
N ALA A 19 5.48 -3.92 4.28
CA ALA A 19 5.98 -3.28 5.48
C ALA A 19 5.45 -4.00 6.73
N TYR A 20 6.33 -4.29 7.64
CA TYR A 20 5.97 -4.91 8.92
C TYR A 20 6.48 -4.08 10.08
N ALA A 21 5.81 -4.21 11.21
CA ALA A 21 6.20 -3.52 12.44
C ALA A 21 5.85 -4.38 13.65
N SER A 22 6.40 -4.02 14.80
CA SER A 22 6.06 -4.68 16.06
C SER A 22 4.61 -4.44 16.45
N ASP A 23 3.94 -5.48 16.86
CA ASP A 23 2.55 -5.39 17.36
C ASP A 23 2.46 -4.60 18.68
N TYR A 24 3.60 -4.41 19.34
CA TYR A 24 3.70 -3.62 20.57
C TYR A 24 4.06 -2.15 20.33
N ALA A 25 4.26 -1.73 19.09
CA ALA A 25 4.46 -0.32 18.79
C ALA A 25 3.18 0.48 19.13
N ILE A 26 3.34 1.75 19.49
CA ILE A 26 2.20 2.59 19.90
C ILE A 26 1.21 2.78 18.75
N SER A 27 1.69 2.98 17.54
CA SER A 27 0.86 3.21 16.36
C SER A 27 1.45 2.56 15.11
N PRO A 28 1.53 1.22 15.06
CA PRO A 28 2.23 0.54 13.97
C PRO A 28 1.60 0.78 12.61
N GLU A 29 0.29 0.91 12.54
CA GLU A 29 -0.41 1.21 11.28
C GLU A 29 -0.08 2.61 10.75
N THR A 30 -0.07 3.60 11.63
CA THR A 30 0.24 4.99 11.28
C THR A 30 1.69 5.13 10.84
N ASP A 31 2.61 4.59 11.62
CA ASP A 31 4.05 4.65 11.32
C ASP A 31 4.35 4.00 9.97
N THR A 32 3.76 2.84 9.73
CA THR A 32 3.90 2.11 8.47
C THR A 32 3.31 2.89 7.29
N ALA A 33 2.14 3.49 7.47
CA ALA A 33 1.49 4.28 6.42
C ALA A 33 2.32 5.50 6.05
N ILE A 34 2.92 6.19 7.01
CA ILE A 34 3.81 7.33 6.77
C ILE A 34 5.04 6.88 5.98
N ALA A 35 5.69 5.81 6.41
CA ALA A 35 6.87 5.27 5.75
C ALA A 35 6.57 4.84 4.31
N MET A 36 5.46 4.15 4.09
CA MET A 36 5.05 3.68 2.77
C MET A 36 4.64 4.83 1.86
N THR A 37 3.95 5.83 2.36
CA THR A 37 3.60 7.04 1.58
C THR A 37 4.84 7.78 1.14
N THR A 38 5.83 7.89 2.01
CA THR A 38 7.13 8.49 1.66
C THR A 38 7.82 7.69 0.56
N ALA A 39 7.83 6.36 0.68
CA ALA A 39 8.38 5.48 -0.34
C ALA A 39 7.65 5.61 -1.68
N GLU A 40 6.31 5.69 -1.65
CA GLU A 40 5.48 5.87 -2.84
C GLU A 40 5.82 7.16 -3.58
N LEU A 41 5.92 8.28 -2.87
CA LEU A 41 6.28 9.56 -3.46
C LEU A 41 7.70 9.53 -4.09
N TYR A 42 8.64 8.88 -3.41
CA TYR A 42 9.98 8.69 -3.94
C TYR A 42 9.97 7.84 -5.21
N LEU A 43 9.27 6.71 -5.20
CA LEU A 43 9.15 5.82 -6.35
C LEU A 43 8.50 6.53 -7.54
N GLN A 44 7.45 7.31 -7.30
CA GLN A 44 6.81 8.10 -8.33
C GLN A 44 7.78 9.09 -8.99
N SER A 45 8.66 9.71 -8.20
CA SER A 45 9.72 10.59 -8.74
C SER A 45 10.70 9.86 -9.64
N LYS A 46 10.79 8.54 -9.54
CA LYS A 46 11.63 7.66 -10.37
C LYS A 46 10.85 7.00 -11.51
N GLY A 47 9.59 7.37 -11.72
CA GLY A 47 8.76 6.80 -12.77
C GLY A 47 8.17 5.42 -12.45
N VAL A 48 8.20 5.01 -11.19
CA VAL A 48 7.60 3.75 -10.72
C VAL A 48 6.19 4.01 -10.21
N GLY A 49 5.22 3.32 -10.81
CA GLY A 49 3.83 3.35 -10.37
C GLY A 49 3.61 2.44 -9.17
N THR A 50 2.70 2.82 -8.30
CA THR A 50 2.33 2.05 -7.10
C THR A 50 0.82 1.94 -6.97
N CYS A 51 0.37 0.87 -6.33
CA CYS A 51 -1.02 0.69 -5.97
C CYS A 51 -1.10 -0.05 -4.64
N TRP A 52 -1.79 0.53 -3.67
CA TRP A 52 -1.99 -0.08 -2.37
C TRP A 52 -2.78 -1.38 -2.49
N ALA A 53 -2.27 -2.43 -1.83
CA ALA A 53 -2.82 -3.79 -1.87
C ALA A 53 -3.42 -4.16 -0.51
N GLY A 54 -4.49 -3.46 -0.12
CA GLY A 54 -5.15 -3.64 1.17
C GLY A 54 -5.70 -5.05 1.39
N TYR A 55 -6.25 -5.65 0.37
CA TYR A 55 -6.70 -7.03 0.40
C TYR A 55 -5.56 -8.00 0.68
N PHE A 56 -4.46 -7.86 -0.02
CA PHE A 56 -3.30 -8.71 0.16
C PHE A 56 -2.71 -8.55 1.57
N LYS A 57 -2.56 -7.32 2.04
CA LYS A 57 -2.12 -7.04 3.41
C LYS A 57 -2.97 -7.77 4.45
N ARG A 58 -4.29 -7.73 4.29
CA ARG A 58 -5.21 -8.38 5.20
C ARG A 58 -5.04 -9.91 5.18
N MET A 59 -4.87 -10.48 4.00
CA MET A 59 -4.65 -11.91 3.83
C MET A 59 -3.33 -12.38 4.41
N CYS A 60 -2.27 -11.58 4.32
CA CYS A 60 -0.96 -11.90 4.90
C CYS A 60 -1.02 -12.19 6.41
N ASN A 61 -1.90 -11.51 7.11
CA ASN A 61 -2.04 -11.69 8.56
C ASN A 61 -3.10 -12.74 8.93
N ALA A 62 -4.11 -12.96 8.08
CA ALA A 62 -5.27 -13.79 8.40
C ALA A 62 -5.18 -15.21 7.87
N VAL A 63 -4.42 -15.45 6.80
CA VAL A 63 -4.34 -16.75 6.13
C VAL A 63 -2.97 -17.38 6.35
N PRO A 64 -2.87 -18.45 7.17
CA PRO A 64 -1.59 -19.09 7.50
C PRO A 64 -0.80 -19.56 6.28
N GLU A 65 -1.47 -20.11 5.29
CA GLU A 65 -0.86 -20.65 4.07
C GLU A 65 -0.17 -19.54 3.25
N ILE A 66 -0.74 -18.34 3.25
CA ILE A 66 -0.13 -17.17 2.60
C ILE A 66 1.05 -16.69 3.42
N LYS A 67 0.91 -16.67 4.73
CA LYS A 67 1.98 -16.25 5.65
C LYS A 67 3.23 -17.12 5.51
N GLU A 68 3.06 -18.40 5.27
CA GLU A 68 4.17 -19.34 5.06
C GLU A 68 4.97 -19.06 3.78
N LEU A 69 4.32 -18.48 2.76
CA LEU A 69 4.96 -18.13 1.50
C LEU A 69 5.71 -16.79 1.54
N LEU A 70 5.48 -16.00 2.57
CA LEU A 70 6.08 -14.68 2.72
C LEU A 70 7.43 -14.76 3.45
N PRO A 71 8.27 -13.73 3.28
CA PRO A 71 9.49 -13.62 4.09
C PRO A 71 9.15 -13.70 5.57
N LYS A 72 9.97 -14.41 6.33
CA LYS A 72 9.80 -14.52 7.78
C LYS A 72 10.08 -13.18 8.42
N ILE A 73 9.15 -12.74 9.27
CA ILE A 73 9.27 -11.54 10.07
C ILE A 73 9.50 -11.91 11.54
N PRO A 74 10.06 -11.01 12.36
CA PRO A 74 10.27 -11.29 13.77
C PRO A 74 8.98 -11.66 14.51
N ARG A 75 9.13 -12.37 15.62
CA ARG A 75 8.01 -12.72 16.48
C ARG A 75 7.31 -11.45 16.99
N ALA A 76 6.01 -11.51 17.18
CA ALA A 76 5.17 -10.38 17.59
C ALA A 76 5.25 -9.18 16.63
N HIS A 77 5.40 -9.47 15.33
CA HIS A 77 5.30 -8.49 14.25
C HIS A 77 4.19 -8.92 13.30
N SER A 78 3.62 -7.95 12.62
CA SER A 78 2.60 -8.16 11.60
C SER A 78 2.86 -7.29 10.39
N PHE A 79 2.28 -7.66 9.25
CA PHE A 79 2.30 -6.81 8.07
C PHE A 79 1.23 -5.72 8.20
N TYR A 80 1.66 -4.48 8.23
CA TYR A 80 0.78 -3.32 8.36
C TYR A 80 0.60 -2.54 7.07
N GLY A 81 1.34 -2.88 6.03
CA GLY A 81 1.18 -2.25 4.74
C GLY A 81 1.68 -3.12 3.60
N ALA A 82 1.06 -2.95 2.44
CA ALA A 82 1.46 -3.59 1.20
C ALA A 82 1.08 -2.71 0.02
N PHE A 83 1.96 -2.56 -0.95
CA PHE A 83 1.59 -2.04 -2.26
C PHE A 83 2.29 -2.77 -3.39
N MET A 84 1.62 -2.81 -4.52
CA MET A 84 2.16 -3.30 -5.78
C MET A 84 2.98 -2.20 -6.44
N MET A 85 4.04 -2.55 -7.15
CA MET A 85 4.85 -1.57 -7.88
C MET A 85 5.28 -2.13 -9.22
N GLY A 86 5.44 -1.22 -10.17
CA GLY A 86 5.87 -1.51 -11.53
C GLY A 86 5.93 -0.25 -12.36
N TYR A 87 6.42 -0.41 -13.57
CA TYR A 87 6.42 0.70 -14.52
C TYR A 87 5.06 0.80 -15.21
N PRO A 88 4.44 1.98 -15.26
CA PRO A 88 3.17 2.16 -15.97
C PRO A 88 3.33 1.89 -17.46
N LYS A 89 2.32 1.25 -18.07
CA LYS A 89 2.33 0.93 -19.51
C LYS A 89 2.15 2.16 -20.37
N ASP A 90 1.29 3.08 -19.91
CA ASP A 90 0.89 4.26 -20.65
C ASP A 90 1.18 5.53 -19.84
N GLU A 91 1.57 6.59 -20.55
CA GLU A 91 1.83 7.88 -19.92
C GLU A 91 0.60 8.48 -19.24
N GLU A 92 -0.60 8.09 -19.66
CA GLU A 92 -1.86 8.53 -19.03
C GLU A 92 -1.91 8.24 -17.54
N TYR A 93 -1.31 7.13 -17.11
CA TYR A 93 -1.25 6.77 -15.68
C TYR A 93 -0.27 7.62 -14.87
N LEU A 94 0.54 8.42 -15.53
CA LEU A 94 1.46 9.37 -14.87
C LEU A 94 0.77 10.68 -14.51
N HIS A 95 -0.44 10.91 -15.02
CA HIS A 95 -1.19 12.12 -14.75
C HIS A 95 -2.21 11.89 -13.64
N ILE A 96 -2.22 12.82 -12.69
CA ILE A 96 -3.23 12.82 -11.64
C ILE A 96 -4.52 13.33 -12.26
N PRO A 97 -5.62 12.53 -12.24
CA PRO A 97 -6.89 13.00 -12.77
C PRO A 97 -7.43 14.19 -11.96
N ASP A 98 -8.17 15.06 -12.65
CA ASP A 98 -8.84 16.17 -12.00
C ASP A 98 -9.77 15.68 -10.90
N ARG A 99 -9.70 16.33 -9.77
CA ARG A 99 -10.51 16.00 -8.62
C ARG A 99 -11.67 16.96 -8.45
N ILE A 100 -12.85 16.40 -8.33
CA ILE A 100 -14.02 17.17 -7.96
C ILE A 100 -14.01 17.33 -6.44
N LYS A 101 -14.06 18.59 -5.99
CA LYS A 101 -14.17 18.89 -4.57
C LYS A 101 -15.53 18.41 -4.06
N ARG A 102 -15.49 17.44 -3.13
CA ARG A 102 -16.71 16.82 -2.57
C ARG A 102 -17.05 17.28 -1.16
N ALA A 103 -16.12 17.95 -0.49
CA ALA A 103 -16.31 18.41 0.86
C ALA A 103 -15.75 19.82 1.03
N ASP A 104 -16.43 20.61 1.82
CA ASP A 104 -15.94 21.91 2.22
C ASP A 104 -15.01 21.79 3.43
N ILE A 105 -13.86 22.45 3.33
CA ILE A 105 -12.94 22.54 4.44
C ILE A 105 -13.37 23.74 5.29
N LYS A 106 -13.71 23.47 6.54
CA LYS A 106 -14.00 24.52 7.50
C LYS A 106 -12.74 24.83 8.29
N TRP A 107 -12.34 26.07 8.25
CA TRP A 107 -11.21 26.56 9.04
C TRP A 107 -11.72 27.08 10.37
N VAL A 108 -11.16 26.59 11.45
CA VAL A 108 -11.47 27.04 12.81
C VAL A 108 -10.20 27.64 13.38
N GLN A 109 -10.29 28.89 13.78
CA GLN A 109 -9.21 29.57 14.50
C GLN A 109 -9.37 29.27 15.99
N ILE A 110 -8.35 28.72 16.59
CA ILE A 110 -8.28 28.54 18.03
C ILE A 110 -7.69 29.82 18.60
N LEU A 111 -8.46 30.52 19.41
CA LEU A 111 -8.03 31.70 20.12
C LEU A 111 -7.47 31.29 21.48
N ASP A 112 -6.31 31.82 21.82
CA ASP A 112 -5.69 31.60 23.13
C ASP A 112 -6.43 32.37 24.24
#